data_7ead9aa257d79325bb1f3a5beaae3e59
#
_entry.id   7ead9aa257d79325bb1f3a5beaae3e59
#
_cell.length_a   1.000
_cell.length_b   1.000
_cell.length_c   1.000
_cell.angle_alpha   90.00
_cell.angle_beta   90.00
_cell.angle_gamma   90.00
#
_symmetry.space_group_name_H-M   'P 1'
#
loop_
_entity.id
_entity.type
_entity.pdbx_description
1 polymer ?
#
loop_
_entity_poly.entity_id
_entity_poly.type
_entity_poly.pdbx_seq_one_letter_code
_entity_poly.pdbx_strand_id
1 'polypeptide(L)'
;MKTINLSWVQMEKLTTSLSKTIRKKYDVIVGLNRGGLVVSVLLSHVTKIKHGVVSIESYQGRKKTGKHKLDYHVSMIGRLSGQTKILMVDDISDTGESLREIIKVMTKLGCNPKNIDTATLYYKSRSCFKPTYHVKHASDSDWINFPWERK
;
A
#
# COMPACT_ATOMS: atom_id res chain seq x y z
N MET A 1 -12.29 -4.28 21.39
CA MET A 1 -11.51 -3.32 20.58
C MET A 1 -10.21 -3.03 21.33
N LYS A 2 -9.08 -3.29 20.73
CA LYS A 2 -7.75 -3.01 21.28
C LYS A 2 -7.07 -1.96 20.40
N THR A 3 -6.43 -0.96 21.04
CA THR A 3 -5.60 0.01 20.32
C THR A 3 -4.14 -0.44 20.41
N ILE A 4 -3.50 -0.62 19.27
CA ILE A 4 -2.10 -1.01 19.14
C ILE A 4 -1.31 0.22 18.70
N ASN A 5 -0.52 0.79 19.59
CA ASN A 5 0.33 1.95 19.30
C ASN A 5 1.72 1.47 18.86
N LEU A 6 2.10 1.74 17.63
CA LEU A 6 3.40 1.35 17.10
C LEU A 6 4.46 2.44 17.35
N SER A 7 5.66 2.04 17.70
CA SER A 7 6.84 2.91 17.73
C SER A 7 7.61 2.85 16.40
N TRP A 8 8.48 3.83 16.16
CA TRP A 8 9.38 3.81 15.01
C TRP A 8 10.27 2.58 14.96
N VAL A 9 10.78 2.13 16.12
CA VAL A 9 11.57 0.89 16.23
C VAL A 9 10.77 -0.34 15.83
N GLN A 10 9.49 -0.40 16.21
CA GLN A 10 8.61 -1.49 15.80
C GLN A 10 8.33 -1.45 14.29
N MET A 11 8.19 -0.24 13.72
CA MET A 11 8.02 -0.06 12.27
C MET A 11 9.23 -0.57 11.49
N GLU A 12 10.44 -0.23 11.93
CA GLU A 12 11.67 -0.71 11.32
C GLU A 12 11.76 -2.24 11.34
N LYS A 13 11.47 -2.86 12.48
CA LYS A 13 11.42 -4.32 12.64
C LYS A 13 10.38 -4.97 11.74
N LEU A 14 9.18 -4.40 11.65
CA LEU A 14 8.11 -4.91 10.79
C LEU A 14 8.49 -4.79 9.31
N THR A 15 9.06 -3.66 8.88
CA THR A 15 9.49 -3.48 7.49
C THR A 15 10.63 -4.45 7.12
N THR A 16 11.58 -4.66 8.03
CA THR A 16 12.63 -5.68 7.86
C THR A 16 12.03 -7.08 7.77
N SER A 17 11.04 -7.39 8.57
CA SER A 17 10.32 -8.68 8.48
C SER A 17 9.57 -8.82 7.17
N LEU A 18 8.92 -7.74 6.71
CA LEU A 18 8.22 -7.72 5.42
C LEU A 18 9.19 -8.00 4.27
N SER A 19 10.38 -7.36 4.26
CA SER A 19 11.38 -7.56 3.20
C SER A 19 11.79 -9.03 3.06
N LYS A 20 11.84 -9.77 4.18
CA LYS A 20 12.19 -11.20 4.19
C LYS A 20 11.07 -12.11 3.65
N THR A 21 9.83 -11.64 3.58
CA THR A 21 8.72 -12.41 3.00
C THR A 21 8.65 -12.31 1.48
N ILE A 22 9.26 -11.26 0.90
CA ILE A 22 9.22 -10.99 -0.53
C ILE A 22 10.09 -12.02 -1.26
N ARG A 23 9.47 -12.83 -2.12
CA ARG A 23 10.14 -13.93 -2.83
C ARG A 23 10.42 -13.63 -4.30
N LYS A 24 9.67 -12.71 -4.90
CA LYS A 24 9.81 -12.33 -6.30
C LYS A 24 10.72 -11.11 -6.45
N LYS A 25 11.24 -10.93 -7.66
CA LYS A 25 11.97 -9.72 -8.06
C LYS A 25 10.98 -8.69 -8.62
N TYR A 26 11.13 -7.44 -8.20
CA TYR A 26 10.34 -6.30 -8.67
C TYR A 26 11.24 -5.24 -9.26
N ASP A 27 10.71 -4.52 -10.25
CA ASP A 27 11.40 -3.41 -10.90
C ASP A 27 11.21 -2.12 -10.10
N VAL A 28 10.08 -2.00 -9.39
CA VAL A 28 9.72 -0.82 -8.62
C VAL A 28 8.83 -1.18 -7.43
N ILE A 29 9.06 -0.50 -6.31
CA ILE A 29 8.16 -0.43 -5.16
C ILE A 29 7.35 0.84 -5.29
N VAL A 30 6.03 0.75 -5.21
CA VAL A 30 5.12 1.89 -5.29
C VAL A 30 4.35 2.02 -3.98
N GLY A 31 4.63 3.08 -3.24
CA GLY A 31 3.94 3.39 -1.99
C GLY A 31 2.60 4.06 -2.24
N LEU A 32 1.56 3.55 -1.60
CA LEU A 32 0.25 4.18 -1.60
C LEU A 32 0.23 5.31 -0.57
N ASN A 33 0.06 6.55 -1.04
CA ASN A 33 0.03 7.71 -0.17
C ASN A 33 -1.28 7.71 0.66
N ARG A 34 -1.23 7.99 1.95
CA ARG A 34 -0.12 8.48 2.79
C ARG A 34 0.54 7.37 3.60
N GLY A 35 -0.23 6.43 4.18
CA GLY A 35 0.27 5.41 5.11
C GLY A 35 1.35 4.52 4.51
N GLY A 36 1.12 4.03 3.31
CA GLY A 36 2.06 3.18 2.59
C GLY A 36 3.36 3.85 2.18
N LEU A 37 3.40 5.21 2.14
CA LEU A 37 4.59 5.94 1.75
C LEU A 37 5.78 5.67 2.68
N VAL A 38 5.55 5.72 3.99
CA VAL A 38 6.62 5.49 4.98
C VAL A 38 7.16 4.07 4.86
N VAL A 39 6.27 3.09 4.80
CA VAL A 39 6.64 1.67 4.67
C VAL A 39 7.40 1.41 3.38
N SER A 40 6.94 1.97 2.26
CA SER A 40 7.54 1.76 0.94
C SER A 40 8.92 2.38 0.81
N VAL A 41 9.15 3.57 1.39
CA VAL A 41 10.48 4.20 1.44
C VAL A 41 11.45 3.34 2.22
N LEU A 42 11.09 2.90 3.43
CA LEU A 42 11.95 2.02 4.23
C LEU A 42 12.24 0.69 3.51
N LEU A 43 11.20 0.10 2.90
CA LEU A 43 11.34 -1.15 2.16
C LEU A 43 12.26 -0.99 0.94
N SER A 44 12.15 0.11 0.21
CA SER A 44 13.01 0.44 -0.92
C SER A 44 14.48 0.57 -0.50
N HIS A 45 14.76 1.20 0.65
CA HIS A 45 16.11 1.29 1.20
C HIS A 45 16.69 -0.09 1.57
N VAL A 46 15.89 -0.96 2.19
CA VAL A 46 16.32 -2.31 2.58
C VAL A 46 16.56 -3.20 1.35
N THR A 47 15.66 -3.13 0.37
CA THR A 47 15.70 -4.03 -0.81
C THR A 47 16.52 -3.48 -1.96
N LYS A 48 16.89 -2.18 -1.97
CA LYS A 48 17.54 -1.48 -3.07
C LYS A 48 16.73 -1.43 -4.37
N ILE A 49 15.42 -1.64 -4.28
CA ILE A 49 14.50 -1.53 -5.41
C ILE A 49 14.09 -0.06 -5.58
N LYS A 50 13.95 0.41 -6.82
CA LYS A 50 13.48 1.76 -7.15
C LYS A 50 12.14 2.05 -6.48
N HIS A 51 11.92 3.31 -6.11
CA HIS A 51 10.73 3.76 -5.40
C HIS A 51 9.89 4.72 -6.23
N GLY A 52 8.59 4.55 -6.17
CA GLY A 52 7.59 5.47 -6.70
C GLY A 52 6.45 5.65 -5.71
N VAL A 53 5.60 6.63 -5.98
CA VAL A 53 4.46 6.98 -5.13
C VAL A 53 3.20 7.06 -5.97
N VAL A 54 2.10 6.59 -5.41
CA VAL A 54 0.77 6.79 -5.97
C VAL A 54 -0.16 7.36 -4.91
N SER A 55 -0.97 8.33 -5.29
CA SER A 55 -2.02 8.88 -4.42
C SER A 55 -3.38 8.58 -5.01
N ILE A 56 -4.30 8.15 -4.15
CA ILE A 56 -5.74 8.13 -4.45
C ILE A 56 -6.38 9.17 -3.54
N GLU A 57 -6.94 10.20 -4.12
CA GLU A 57 -7.74 11.16 -3.39
C GLU A 57 -9.21 10.95 -3.72
N SER A 58 -10.01 10.60 -2.69
CA SER A 58 -11.46 10.60 -2.82
C SER A 58 -11.96 12.01 -2.52
N TYR A 59 -12.24 12.80 -3.55
CA TYR A 59 -12.95 14.06 -3.37
C TYR A 59 -14.41 13.80 -3.02
N GLN A 60 -14.78 14.04 -1.77
CA GLN A 60 -16.19 14.24 -1.39
C GLN A 60 -16.64 15.63 -1.90
N GLY A 61 -16.69 15.79 -3.20
CA GLY A 61 -17.34 16.94 -3.80
C GLY A 61 -18.83 16.85 -3.55
N ARG A 62 -19.42 17.87 -2.90
CA ARG A 62 -20.88 18.06 -2.78
C ARG A 62 -21.51 18.15 -4.18
N LYS A 63 -21.65 17.04 -4.89
CA LYS A 63 -22.52 16.95 -6.06
C LYS A 63 -23.66 15.98 -5.76
N LYS A 64 -24.89 16.47 -5.98
CA LYS A 64 -26.19 15.81 -5.79
C LYS A 64 -26.40 14.48 -6.55
N THR A 65 -25.37 13.88 -7.09
CA THR A 65 -25.44 12.68 -7.95
C THR A 65 -24.81 11.42 -7.37
N GLY A 66 -24.38 11.40 -6.09
CA GLY A 66 -23.96 10.16 -5.42
C GLY A 66 -22.77 9.39 -6.02
N LYS A 67 -22.15 9.87 -7.09
CA LYS A 67 -20.96 9.26 -7.70
C LYS A 67 -19.71 9.94 -7.17
N HIS A 68 -18.92 9.23 -6.35
CA HIS A 68 -17.59 9.67 -5.94
C HIS A 68 -16.67 9.68 -7.17
N LYS A 69 -16.19 10.85 -7.56
CA LYS A 69 -15.13 10.95 -8.54
C LYS A 69 -13.81 10.73 -7.81
N LEU A 70 -13.15 9.62 -8.09
CA LEU A 70 -11.79 9.36 -7.60
C LEU A 70 -10.82 10.11 -8.50
N ASP A 71 -10.18 11.13 -7.98
CA ASP A 71 -8.99 11.72 -8.60
C ASP A 71 -7.75 11.02 -8.06
N TYR A 72 -6.82 10.68 -8.93
CA TYR A 72 -5.58 10.01 -8.55
C TYR A 72 -4.38 10.64 -9.26
N HIS A 73 -3.30 10.80 -8.51
CA HIS A 73 -2.02 11.22 -9.03
C HIS A 73 -1.02 10.06 -8.95
N VAL A 74 -0.33 9.81 -10.06
CA VAL A 74 0.75 8.84 -10.09
C VAL A 74 2.05 9.58 -10.34
N SER A 75 2.95 9.55 -9.35
CA SER A 75 4.32 10.05 -9.47
C SER A 75 5.27 8.87 -9.44
N MET A 76 5.99 8.65 -10.52
CA MET A 76 6.84 7.46 -10.68
C MET A 76 8.21 7.82 -11.25
N ILE A 77 9.23 7.07 -10.85
CA ILE A 77 10.55 7.12 -11.47
C ILE A 77 10.54 6.18 -12.69
N GLY A 78 10.60 6.75 -13.89
CA GLY A 78 10.61 6.01 -15.14
C GLY A 78 9.22 5.73 -15.72
N ARG A 79 9.18 5.10 -16.89
CA ARG A 79 7.93 4.69 -17.54
C ARG A 79 7.50 3.33 -17.03
N LEU A 80 6.22 3.21 -16.66
CA LEU A 80 5.58 1.93 -16.44
C LEU A 80 5.12 1.34 -17.77
N SER A 81 5.21 0.02 -17.87
CA SER A 81 4.70 -0.75 -19.00
C SER A 81 3.99 -2.00 -18.50
N GLY A 82 3.32 -2.72 -19.39
CA GLY A 82 2.74 -4.02 -19.07
C GLY A 82 3.75 -5.07 -18.60
N GLN A 83 5.06 -4.86 -18.86
CA GLN A 83 6.14 -5.76 -18.45
C GLN A 83 6.71 -5.39 -17.07
N THR A 84 6.46 -4.18 -16.57
CA THR A 84 6.99 -3.71 -15.29
C THR A 84 6.43 -4.54 -14.14
N LYS A 85 7.31 -5.11 -13.32
CA LYS A 85 6.96 -5.85 -12.11
C LYS A 85 6.88 -4.90 -10.93
N ILE A 86 5.70 -4.73 -10.38
CA ILE A 86 5.37 -3.71 -9.38
C ILE A 86 5.05 -4.39 -8.05
N LEU A 87 5.69 -3.91 -6.97
CA LEU A 87 5.26 -4.19 -5.61
C LEU A 87 4.53 -2.96 -5.05
N MET A 88 3.21 -3.04 -4.95
CA MET A 88 2.38 -2.00 -4.36
C MET A 88 2.39 -2.15 -2.84
N VAL A 89 2.70 -1.05 -2.13
CA VAL A 89 2.89 -1.09 -0.67
C VAL A 89 1.93 -0.15 0.04
N ASP A 90 1.26 -0.67 1.06
CA ASP A 90 0.47 0.10 2.03
C ASP A 90 0.86 -0.29 3.46
N ASP A 91 0.42 0.46 4.46
CA ASP A 91 0.69 0.12 5.87
C ASP A 91 -0.24 -1.00 6.37
N ILE A 92 -1.50 -0.95 6.00
CA ILE A 92 -2.52 -1.92 6.39
C ILE A 92 -3.54 -2.17 5.28
N SER A 93 -3.94 -3.42 5.11
CA SER A 93 -5.15 -3.77 4.37
C SER A 93 -6.31 -3.95 5.34
N ASP A 94 -7.00 -2.86 5.68
CA ASP A 94 -8.13 -2.87 6.62
C ASP A 94 -9.43 -3.29 5.93
N THR A 95 -9.97 -2.45 5.04
CA THR A 95 -11.10 -2.82 4.15
C THR A 95 -10.63 -3.40 2.82
N GLY A 96 -9.39 -3.10 2.42
CA GLY A 96 -8.80 -3.52 1.16
C GLY A 96 -9.23 -2.70 -0.06
N GLU A 97 -10.12 -1.73 0.11
CA GLU A 97 -10.64 -0.92 -0.99
C GLU A 97 -9.55 -0.12 -1.69
N SER A 98 -8.65 0.51 -0.93
CA SER A 98 -7.55 1.31 -1.48
C SER A 98 -6.65 0.48 -2.41
N LEU A 99 -6.24 -0.71 -1.96
CA LEU A 99 -5.41 -1.61 -2.77
C LEU A 99 -6.15 -2.09 -4.02
N ARG A 100 -7.44 -2.42 -3.89
CA ARG A 100 -8.26 -2.84 -5.02
C ARG A 100 -8.40 -1.73 -6.06
N GLU A 101 -8.69 -0.51 -5.62
CA GLU A 101 -8.89 0.63 -6.53
C GLU A 101 -7.58 1.03 -7.22
N ILE A 102 -6.45 1.05 -6.50
CA ILE A 102 -5.17 1.41 -7.12
C ILE A 102 -4.74 0.41 -8.18
N ILE A 103 -4.98 -0.89 -8.00
CA ILE A 103 -4.68 -1.89 -9.03
C ILE A 103 -5.51 -1.63 -10.28
N LYS A 104 -6.79 -1.26 -10.15
CA LYS A 104 -7.63 -0.89 -11.29
C LYS A 104 -7.07 0.34 -12.02
N VAL A 105 -6.62 1.36 -11.27
CA VAL A 105 -6.01 2.56 -11.84
C VAL A 105 -4.74 2.21 -12.59
N MET A 106 -3.83 1.45 -11.98
CA MET A 106 -2.58 1.04 -12.61
C MET A 106 -2.83 0.21 -13.88
N THR A 107 -3.86 -0.64 -13.86
CA THR A 107 -4.26 -1.41 -15.04
C THR A 107 -4.75 -0.50 -16.16
N LYS A 108 -5.56 0.52 -15.86
CA LYS A 108 -6.01 1.53 -16.84
C LYS A 108 -4.84 2.34 -17.42
N LEU A 109 -3.76 2.51 -16.66
CA LEU A 109 -2.53 3.17 -17.10
C LEU A 109 -1.59 2.25 -17.92
N GLY A 110 -2.03 1.03 -18.24
CA GLY A 110 -1.29 0.09 -19.09
C GLY A 110 -0.40 -0.90 -18.34
N CYS A 111 -0.47 -0.96 -17.00
CA CYS A 111 0.22 -1.99 -16.24
C CYS A 111 -0.54 -3.32 -16.33
N ASN A 112 0.20 -4.43 -16.44
CA ASN A 112 -0.42 -5.75 -16.39
C ASN A 112 -0.73 -6.13 -14.94
N PRO A 113 -2.00 -6.38 -14.55
CA PRO A 113 -2.35 -6.75 -13.19
C PRO A 113 -1.67 -8.03 -12.70
N LYS A 114 -1.27 -8.94 -13.58
CA LYS A 114 -0.50 -10.14 -13.25
C LYS A 114 0.94 -9.83 -12.78
N ASN A 115 1.43 -8.62 -13.08
CA ASN A 115 2.76 -8.14 -12.69
C ASN A 115 2.69 -7.21 -11.48
N ILE A 116 1.53 -7.06 -10.83
CA ILE A 116 1.33 -6.24 -9.64
C ILE A 116 1.07 -7.17 -8.45
N ASP A 117 2.01 -7.22 -7.54
CA ASP A 117 1.82 -7.82 -6.21
C ASP A 117 1.68 -6.71 -5.16
N THR A 118 1.16 -7.06 -4.00
CA THR A 118 0.88 -6.12 -2.91
C THR A 118 1.55 -6.53 -1.60
N ALA A 119 1.96 -5.57 -0.80
CA ALA A 119 2.57 -5.80 0.50
C ALA A 119 2.06 -4.82 1.55
N THR A 120 1.77 -5.33 2.75
CA THR A 120 1.35 -4.52 3.90
C THR A 120 2.01 -5.00 5.19
N LEU A 121 2.11 -4.15 6.20
CA LEU A 121 2.55 -4.58 7.53
C LEU A 121 1.45 -5.36 8.24
N TYR A 122 0.22 -4.89 8.12
CA TYR A 122 -0.95 -5.52 8.73
C TYR A 122 -2.01 -5.89 7.68
N TYR A 123 -2.76 -6.93 8.00
CA TYR A 123 -3.92 -7.38 7.25
C TYR A 123 -5.05 -7.76 8.19
N LYS A 124 -6.29 -7.38 7.87
CA LYS A 124 -7.50 -7.78 8.60
C LYS A 124 -8.36 -8.73 7.78
N SER A 125 -9.02 -9.69 8.42
CA SER A 125 -9.87 -10.68 7.74
C SER A 125 -11.06 -10.07 7.01
N ARG A 126 -11.58 -8.94 7.49
CA ARG A 126 -12.67 -8.20 6.84
C ARG A 126 -12.27 -7.53 5.52
N SER A 127 -10.97 -7.45 5.23
CA SER A 127 -10.50 -6.84 4.00
C SER A 127 -10.99 -7.60 2.77
N CYS A 128 -11.59 -6.88 1.83
CA CYS A 128 -12.00 -7.43 0.53
C CYS A 128 -10.81 -7.74 -0.39
N PHE A 129 -9.58 -7.40 0.04
CA PHE A 129 -8.35 -7.61 -0.70
C PHE A 129 -7.24 -8.14 0.20
N LYS A 130 -6.91 -9.43 0.05
CA LYS A 130 -5.79 -10.04 0.76
C LYS A 130 -4.48 -9.66 0.07
N PRO A 131 -3.53 -8.98 0.74
CA PRO A 131 -2.24 -8.65 0.14
C PRO A 131 -1.42 -9.91 -0.15
N THR A 132 -0.57 -9.84 -1.18
CA THR A 132 0.35 -10.95 -1.55
C THR A 132 1.32 -11.24 -0.40
N TYR A 133 1.81 -10.18 0.24
CA TYR A 133 2.71 -10.26 1.40
C TYR A 133 2.16 -9.44 2.55
N HIS A 134 2.21 -9.99 3.75
CA HIS A 134 1.92 -9.25 4.99
C HIS A 134 2.71 -9.84 6.16
N VAL A 135 2.93 -9.04 7.20
CA VAL A 135 3.71 -9.47 8.37
C VAL A 135 2.81 -9.95 9.49
N LYS A 136 1.76 -9.20 9.78
CA LYS A 136 0.85 -9.47 10.89
C LYS A 136 -0.60 -9.48 10.46
N HIS A 137 -1.35 -10.34 11.11
CA HIS A 137 -2.80 -10.31 11.09
C HIS A 137 -3.31 -9.53 12.31
N ALA A 138 -4.24 -8.61 12.10
CA ALA A 138 -4.92 -7.86 13.14
C ALA A 138 -6.38 -8.30 13.23
N SER A 139 -6.95 -8.26 14.43
CA SER A 139 -8.39 -8.45 14.60
C SER A 139 -9.17 -7.33 13.89
N ASP A 140 -10.34 -7.66 13.37
CA ASP A 140 -11.19 -6.69 12.66
C ASP A 140 -11.62 -5.51 13.56
N SER A 141 -11.69 -5.74 14.87
CA SER A 141 -12.01 -4.72 15.87
C SER A 141 -10.81 -3.90 16.35
N ASP A 142 -9.57 -4.30 16.04
CA ASP A 142 -8.39 -3.62 16.54
C ASP A 142 -8.11 -2.35 15.74
N TRP A 143 -7.66 -1.31 16.46
CA TRP A 143 -7.18 -0.07 15.88
C TRP A 143 -5.65 -0.03 15.93
N ILE A 144 -5.02 0.16 14.77
CA ILE A 144 -3.56 0.27 14.67
C ILE A 144 -3.22 1.74 14.49
N ASN A 145 -2.50 2.31 15.47
CA ASN A 145 -1.94 3.66 15.37
C ASN A 145 -0.49 3.58 14.92
N PHE A 146 -0.21 4.06 13.75
CA PHE A 146 1.14 4.18 13.23
C PHE A 146 1.86 5.41 13.81
N PRO A 147 3.21 5.42 13.89
CA PRO A 147 3.93 6.52 14.55
C PRO A 147 3.70 7.89 13.91
N TRP A 148 3.43 7.95 12.61
CA TRP A 148 3.15 9.19 11.86
C TRP A 148 1.72 9.71 12.04
N GLU A 149 0.83 8.97 12.66
CA GLU A 149 -0.55 9.38 12.95
C GLU A 149 -0.71 10.04 14.32
N ARG A 150 0.34 9.99 15.14
CA ARG A 150 0.30 10.59 16.48
C ARG A 150 0.34 12.10 16.39
N LYS A 151 -0.61 12.73 17.08
CA LYS A 151 -0.62 14.17 17.36
C LYS A 151 0.32 14.50 18.51
#